data_5e3f2dbc1ce3f58efbacbe65a4db5b87
#
_entry.id   5e3f2dbc1ce3f58efbacbe65a4db5b87
#
_cell.length_a   1.000
_cell.length_b   1.000
_cell.length_c   1.000
_cell.angle_alpha   90.00
_cell.angle_beta   90.00
_cell.angle_gamma   90.00
#
_symmetry.space_group_name_H-M   'P 1'
#
loop_
_entity.id
_entity.type
_entity.pdbx_description
1 polymer ?
#
loop_
_entity_poly.entity_id
_entity_poly.type
_entity_poly.pdbx_seq_one_letter_code
_entity_poly.pdbx_strand_id
1 'polypeptide(L)'
;MNYKKHLLLFIAIFTLVLFPFSSIFASEEAEKEGFQAGPFIIGHIIDDYGWHITDVKGHSISIPLPIILFDNGKPVVFMSSKFHHGEHAYKGYALGFTEESKGKIVKLEDPTIEHLEKGATYAYTTDGLIDVSITKNVCSLLISIILICCIFISVANRYKKGADKAPKGLQALLEILIIFVRDELVRPSIGEKKYEKYLPYLLTLFFFIFLNNLMGLIPIFPGGANLTGNIAVTGILALITFFITSFSANRSEERRVGKECEGMC
;
A
#
# COMPACT_ATOMS: atom_id res chain seq x y z
N MET A 1 23.78 -27.82 14.53
CA MET A 1 24.08 -26.77 13.54
C MET A 1 23.80 -25.40 14.18
N ASN A 2 24.82 -24.53 14.27
CA ASN A 2 24.83 -23.39 15.20
C ASN A 2 23.90 -22.23 14.75
N TYR A 3 22.58 -22.34 14.95
CA TYR A 3 21.60 -21.27 14.66
C TYR A 3 21.94 -19.93 15.34
N LYS A 4 22.57 -19.96 16.50
CA LYS A 4 23.04 -18.74 17.21
C LYS A 4 24.06 -17.93 16.40
N LYS A 5 24.95 -18.60 15.65
CA LYS A 5 25.93 -17.91 14.78
C LYS A 5 25.25 -17.25 13.58
N HIS A 6 24.26 -17.91 12.98
CA HIS A 6 23.50 -17.34 11.86
C HIS A 6 22.59 -16.20 12.30
N LEU A 7 22.00 -16.29 13.49
CA LEU A 7 21.20 -15.22 14.08
C LEU A 7 22.05 -13.98 14.39
N LEU A 8 23.25 -14.18 14.98
CA LEU A 8 24.19 -13.10 15.26
C LEU A 8 24.71 -12.45 13.98
N LEU A 9 25.00 -13.25 12.94
CA LEU A 9 25.41 -12.73 11.64
C LEU A 9 24.29 -11.92 10.98
N PHE A 10 23.05 -12.41 11.05
CA PHE A 10 21.86 -11.69 10.53
C PHE A 10 21.64 -10.37 11.27
N ILE A 11 21.72 -10.36 12.60
CA ILE A 11 21.62 -9.13 13.41
C ILE A 11 22.76 -8.16 13.08
N ALA A 12 23.98 -8.65 12.92
CA ALA A 12 25.14 -7.82 12.56
C ALA A 12 25.01 -7.20 11.16
N ILE A 13 24.53 -7.96 10.17
CA ILE A 13 24.25 -7.45 8.81
C ILE A 13 23.08 -6.45 8.86
N PHE A 14 22.03 -6.74 9.59
CA PHE A 14 20.88 -5.86 9.74
C PHE A 14 21.22 -4.54 10.43
N THR A 15 22.04 -4.57 11.48
CA THR A 15 22.56 -3.37 12.13
C THR A 15 23.54 -2.59 11.22
N LEU A 16 24.38 -3.27 10.43
CA LEU A 16 25.28 -2.64 9.49
C LEU A 16 24.52 -1.93 8.35
N VAL A 17 23.39 -2.47 7.91
CA VAL A 17 22.53 -1.85 6.88
C VAL A 17 21.74 -0.67 7.44
N LEU A 18 21.37 -0.68 8.74
CA LEU A 18 20.64 0.42 9.38
C LEU A 18 21.53 1.58 9.84
N PHE A 19 22.82 1.32 10.10
CA PHE A 19 23.75 2.32 10.64
C PHE A 19 24.02 3.53 9.71
N PRO A 20 24.09 3.40 8.37
CA PRO A 20 24.30 4.58 7.52
C PRO A 20 23.04 5.47 7.39
N PHE A 21 21.86 5.01 7.80
CA PHE A 21 20.64 5.83 7.73
C PHE A 21 20.57 6.92 8.82
N SER A 22 21.26 6.72 9.94
CA SER A 22 21.22 7.69 11.05
C SER A 22 22.08 8.93 10.81
N SER A 23 23.09 8.86 9.94
CA SER A 23 23.98 9.98 9.63
C SER A 23 23.49 10.90 8.50
N ILE A 24 22.41 10.53 7.81
CA ILE A 24 21.82 11.34 6.73
C ILE A 24 20.87 12.43 7.29
N PHE A 25 20.42 12.29 8.54
CA PHE A 25 19.49 13.26 9.17
C PHE A 25 20.18 14.35 10.00
N ALA A 26 21.52 14.40 10.07
CA ALA A 26 22.26 15.31 10.91
C ALA A 26 23.20 16.24 10.14
N SER A 27 22.76 16.81 9.03
CA SER A 27 23.44 17.97 8.41
C SER A 27 22.41 18.99 7.97
N GLU A 28 22.03 19.86 8.90
CA GLU A 28 21.58 21.21 8.60
C GLU A 28 22.79 22.01 8.10
N GLU A 29 22.54 22.85 7.10
CA GLU A 29 23.44 23.81 6.44
C GLU A 29 24.32 23.28 5.30
N ALA A 30 23.73 23.30 4.09
CA ALA A 30 24.34 23.91 2.90
C ALA A 30 23.28 24.05 1.80
N GLU A 31 22.80 25.27 1.61
CA GLU A 31 22.14 25.69 0.37
C GLU A 31 23.08 25.46 -0.81
N LYS A 32 22.89 24.36 -1.51
CA LYS A 32 23.22 24.16 -2.92
C LYS A 32 22.07 23.41 -3.53
N GLU A 33 21.64 23.82 -4.72
CA GLU A 33 20.63 23.13 -5.56
C GLU A 33 20.98 21.64 -5.74
N GLY A 34 20.83 20.85 -4.69
CA GLY A 34 21.06 19.42 -4.63
C GLY A 34 19.72 18.69 -4.51
N PHE A 35 19.65 17.50 -5.08
CA PHE A 35 18.53 16.59 -4.96
C PHE A 35 18.03 16.50 -3.50
N GLN A 36 16.84 17.03 -3.22
CA GLN A 36 16.19 16.98 -1.91
C GLN A 36 15.51 15.62 -1.72
N ALA A 37 16.23 14.68 -1.13
CA ALA A 37 15.74 13.31 -0.96
C ALA A 37 14.47 13.23 -0.09
N GLY A 38 14.35 14.07 0.95
CA GLY A 38 13.20 14.07 1.85
C GLY A 38 11.88 14.38 1.14
N PRO A 39 11.70 15.56 0.54
CA PRO A 39 10.50 15.89 -0.25
C PRO A 39 10.24 14.92 -1.39
N PHE A 40 11.28 14.42 -2.06
CA PHE A 40 11.15 13.42 -3.11
C PHE A 40 10.54 12.11 -2.59
N ILE A 41 11.07 11.56 -1.51
CA ILE A 41 10.56 10.31 -0.90
C ILE A 41 9.13 10.51 -0.39
N ILE A 42 8.86 11.61 0.31
CA ILE A 42 7.53 11.90 0.85
C ILE A 42 6.51 12.04 -0.28
N GLY A 43 6.82 12.75 -1.36
CA GLY A 43 5.95 12.89 -2.52
C GLY A 43 5.63 11.55 -3.21
N HIS A 44 6.56 10.58 -3.13
CA HIS A 44 6.34 9.23 -3.68
C HIS A 44 5.54 8.31 -2.74
N ILE A 45 5.51 8.57 -1.44
CA ILE A 45 4.81 7.74 -0.45
C ILE A 45 3.36 8.20 -0.24
N ILE A 46 3.10 9.52 -0.29
CA ILE A 46 1.75 10.09 -0.08
C ILE A 46 0.84 9.69 -1.24
N ASP A 47 -0.43 9.44 -0.91
CA ASP A 47 -1.46 9.20 -1.90
C ASP A 47 -1.79 10.50 -2.66
N ASP A 48 -1.95 10.41 -3.97
CA ASP A 48 -2.17 11.54 -4.85
C ASP A 48 -3.15 11.17 -5.97
N TYR A 49 -3.76 12.17 -6.61
CA TYR A 49 -4.63 12.02 -7.79
C TYR A 49 -3.85 11.91 -9.11
N GLY A 50 -2.54 11.93 -9.05
CA GLY A 50 -1.64 11.70 -10.18
C GLY A 50 -0.50 10.77 -9.80
N TRP A 51 -0.05 9.93 -10.74
CA TRP A 51 1.11 9.09 -10.51
C TRP A 51 2.35 9.77 -11.05
N HIS A 52 3.10 10.39 -10.16
CA HIS A 52 4.38 11.02 -10.53
C HIS A 52 5.40 9.95 -10.89
N ILE A 53 6.06 10.11 -12.06
CA ILE A 53 7.08 9.17 -12.54
C ILE A 53 8.48 9.76 -12.34
N THR A 54 8.70 10.96 -12.86
CA THR A 54 10.01 11.63 -12.83
C THR A 54 9.89 13.09 -13.25
N ASP A 55 10.89 13.88 -12.88
CA ASP A 55 11.05 15.24 -13.36
C ASP A 55 12.13 15.29 -14.44
N VAL A 56 11.80 15.76 -15.63
CA VAL A 56 12.72 15.92 -16.75
C VAL A 56 12.79 17.41 -17.12
N LYS A 57 13.97 18.01 -16.96
CA LYS A 57 14.22 19.42 -17.29
C LYS A 57 13.21 20.42 -16.66
N GLY A 58 12.81 20.18 -15.40
CA GLY A 58 11.86 21.04 -14.70
C GLY A 58 10.39 20.79 -15.05
N HIS A 59 10.08 19.79 -15.89
CA HIS A 59 8.73 19.34 -16.15
C HIS A 59 8.46 18.01 -15.45
N SER A 60 7.43 18.00 -14.60
CA SER A 60 6.97 16.80 -13.92
C SER A 60 6.18 15.90 -14.88
N ILE A 61 6.67 14.69 -15.09
CA ILE A 61 5.97 13.66 -15.88
C ILE A 61 5.15 12.82 -14.92
N SER A 62 3.83 12.93 -15.04
CA SER A 62 2.89 12.16 -14.22
C SER A 62 1.82 11.52 -15.09
N ILE A 63 1.35 10.33 -14.69
CA ILE A 63 0.17 9.69 -15.29
C ILE A 63 -1.06 10.31 -14.61
N PRO A 64 -1.93 11.01 -15.37
CA PRO A 64 -3.15 11.55 -14.82
C PRO A 64 -4.14 10.42 -14.51
N LEU A 65 -4.78 10.48 -13.34
CA LEU A 65 -5.78 9.52 -12.91
C LEU A 65 -7.19 10.11 -13.02
N PRO A 66 -8.23 9.28 -13.22
CA PRO A 66 -9.60 9.76 -13.30
C PRO A 66 -10.11 10.20 -11.93
N ILE A 67 -10.67 11.40 -11.89
CA ILE A 67 -11.36 12.00 -10.76
C ILE A 67 -12.85 11.75 -10.93
N ILE A 68 -13.48 11.21 -9.90
CA ILE A 68 -14.90 10.88 -9.85
C ILE A 68 -15.47 11.47 -8.57
N LEU A 69 -16.26 12.53 -8.71
CA LEU A 69 -16.90 13.21 -7.60
C LEU A 69 -18.42 13.07 -7.70
N PHE A 70 -19.08 13.02 -6.55
CA PHE A 70 -20.52 13.20 -6.44
C PHE A 70 -20.77 14.51 -5.68
N ASP A 71 -21.26 15.53 -6.37
CA ASP A 71 -21.63 16.81 -5.79
C ASP A 71 -23.16 16.89 -5.67
N ASN A 72 -23.65 16.85 -4.43
CA ASN A 72 -25.09 16.82 -4.16
C ASN A 72 -25.85 15.74 -4.98
N GLY A 73 -25.22 14.56 -5.11
CA GLY A 73 -25.77 13.42 -5.85
C GLY A 73 -25.58 13.47 -7.37
N LYS A 74 -24.95 14.51 -7.93
CA LYS A 74 -24.63 14.61 -9.35
C LYS A 74 -23.20 14.13 -9.61
N PRO A 75 -22.98 13.17 -10.52
CA PRO A 75 -21.64 12.69 -10.83
C PRO A 75 -20.88 13.74 -11.68
N VAL A 76 -19.64 14.02 -11.32
CA VAL A 76 -18.70 14.86 -12.06
C VAL A 76 -17.44 14.05 -12.29
N VAL A 77 -17.07 13.85 -13.57
CA VAL A 77 -15.90 13.02 -13.95
C VAL A 77 -14.99 13.84 -14.85
N PHE A 78 -13.69 13.82 -14.53
CA PHE A 78 -12.63 14.44 -15.33
C PHE A 78 -11.26 13.85 -14.98
N MET A 79 -10.21 14.21 -15.71
CA MET A 79 -8.85 13.74 -15.45
C MET A 79 -8.10 14.70 -14.55
N SER A 80 -7.27 14.19 -13.66
CA SER A 80 -6.47 14.99 -12.72
C SER A 80 -5.49 15.96 -13.39
N SER A 81 -5.15 15.71 -14.67
CA SER A 81 -4.35 16.67 -15.47
C SER A 81 -4.93 18.07 -15.53
N LYS A 82 -6.24 18.23 -15.33
CA LYS A 82 -6.91 19.53 -15.32
C LYS A 82 -6.52 20.42 -14.14
N PHE A 83 -5.99 19.84 -13.09
CA PHE A 83 -5.50 20.58 -11.93
C PHE A 83 -4.07 21.11 -12.07
N HIS A 84 -3.33 20.71 -13.12
CA HIS A 84 -1.94 21.16 -13.36
C HIS A 84 -1.10 21.14 -12.07
N HIS A 85 -1.07 20.00 -11.39
CA HIS A 85 -0.37 19.80 -10.11
C HIS A 85 -0.84 20.72 -8.97
N GLY A 86 -2.10 21.18 -9.01
CA GLY A 86 -2.70 22.04 -7.98
C GLY A 86 -2.60 23.54 -8.25
N GLU A 87 -2.09 23.95 -9.41
CA GLU A 87 -2.01 25.35 -9.82
C GLU A 87 -3.31 25.85 -10.49
N HIS A 88 -4.21 24.92 -10.84
CA HIS A 88 -5.48 25.26 -11.49
C HIS A 88 -6.67 24.62 -10.77
N ALA A 89 -7.78 25.34 -10.76
CA ALA A 89 -9.09 24.81 -10.46
C ALA A 89 -9.81 24.41 -11.75
N TYR A 90 -10.69 23.43 -11.69
CA TYR A 90 -11.48 22.97 -12.82
C TYR A 90 -12.94 22.77 -12.42
N LYS A 91 -13.85 23.46 -13.10
CA LYS A 91 -15.30 23.45 -12.82
C LYS A 91 -15.65 23.79 -11.35
N GLY A 92 -14.87 24.67 -10.73
CA GLY A 92 -15.04 25.05 -9.33
C GLY A 92 -14.48 24.05 -8.33
N TYR A 93 -13.75 23.00 -8.76
CA TYR A 93 -13.05 22.08 -7.90
C TYR A 93 -11.55 22.34 -7.95
N ALA A 94 -10.87 22.13 -6.83
CA ALA A 94 -9.43 22.30 -6.69
C ALA A 94 -8.84 21.21 -5.80
N LEU A 95 -7.52 21.00 -5.92
CA LEU A 95 -6.77 20.23 -4.90
C LEU A 95 -6.63 21.07 -3.64
N GLY A 96 -6.84 20.46 -2.48
CA GLY A 96 -6.76 21.15 -1.20
C GLY A 96 -5.41 21.82 -0.96
N PHE A 97 -5.43 23.07 -0.60
CA PHE A 97 -4.28 23.97 -0.45
C PHE A 97 -4.01 24.37 0.99
N THR A 98 -4.87 23.98 1.94
CA THR A 98 -4.67 24.17 3.38
C THR A 98 -4.19 22.85 4.02
N GLU A 99 -3.58 22.90 5.20
CA GLU A 99 -3.16 21.69 5.91
C GLU A 99 -4.33 20.74 6.21
N GLU A 100 -5.54 21.27 6.43
CA GLU A 100 -6.75 20.47 6.71
C GLU A 100 -7.33 19.81 5.45
N SER A 101 -7.19 20.47 4.29
CA SER A 101 -7.72 20.00 3.01
C SER A 101 -6.69 19.27 2.14
N LYS A 102 -5.42 19.28 2.55
CA LYS A 102 -4.32 18.65 1.82
C LYS A 102 -4.60 17.19 1.50
N GLY A 103 -4.42 16.82 0.25
CA GLY A 103 -4.71 15.46 -0.23
C GLY A 103 -6.19 15.17 -0.45
N LYS A 104 -7.06 16.19 -0.47
CA LYS A 104 -8.48 16.08 -0.78
C LYS A 104 -8.86 17.03 -1.90
N ILE A 105 -9.96 16.74 -2.58
CA ILE A 105 -10.56 17.68 -3.53
C ILE A 105 -11.57 18.52 -2.77
N VAL A 106 -11.52 19.82 -3.00
CA VAL A 106 -12.41 20.82 -2.41
C VAL A 106 -13.21 21.52 -3.49
N LYS A 107 -14.39 22.02 -3.15
CA LYS A 107 -15.22 22.85 -4.01
C LYS A 107 -15.03 24.30 -3.60
N LEU A 108 -14.58 25.14 -4.54
CA LEU A 108 -14.43 26.58 -4.32
C LEU A 108 -15.82 27.24 -4.24
N GLU A 109 -15.96 28.22 -3.35
CA GLU A 109 -17.19 29.03 -3.28
C GLU A 109 -17.36 29.90 -4.52
N ASP A 110 -16.26 30.39 -5.07
CA ASP A 110 -16.24 31.09 -6.34
C ASP A 110 -15.78 30.18 -7.49
N PRO A 111 -16.68 29.66 -8.31
CA PRO A 111 -16.35 28.73 -9.40
C PRO A 111 -15.66 29.43 -10.60
N THR A 112 -15.50 30.77 -10.58
CA THR A 112 -14.83 31.51 -11.66
C THR A 112 -13.31 31.51 -11.52
N ILE A 113 -12.80 31.08 -10.36
CA ILE A 113 -11.36 30.99 -10.10
C ILE A 113 -10.80 29.79 -10.89
N GLU A 114 -9.96 30.08 -11.86
CA GLU A 114 -9.27 29.04 -12.66
C GLU A 114 -7.81 28.87 -12.25
N HIS A 115 -7.16 29.94 -11.76
CA HIS A 115 -5.76 29.91 -11.33
C HIS A 115 -5.66 30.05 -9.82
N LEU A 116 -4.83 29.19 -9.22
CA LEU A 116 -4.56 29.20 -7.78
C LEU A 116 -3.12 29.68 -7.53
N GLU A 117 -2.96 30.78 -6.80
CA GLU A 117 -1.64 31.30 -6.41
C GLU A 117 -1.10 30.49 -5.23
N LYS A 118 0.19 30.13 -5.29
CA LYS A 118 0.87 29.40 -4.21
C LYS A 118 0.87 30.22 -2.92
N GLY A 119 0.27 29.66 -1.86
CA GLY A 119 0.18 30.32 -0.56
C GLY A 119 -1.04 31.21 -0.37
N ALA A 120 -1.88 31.40 -1.38
CA ALA A 120 -3.17 32.07 -1.22
C ALA A 120 -4.20 31.13 -0.58
N THR A 121 -5.11 31.70 0.20
CA THR A 121 -6.21 30.97 0.82
C THR A 121 -7.52 31.38 0.13
N TYR A 122 -8.26 30.40 -0.34
CA TYR A 122 -9.56 30.59 -1.00
C TYR A 122 -10.66 30.00 -0.13
N ALA A 123 -11.84 30.60 -0.17
CA ALA A 123 -13.02 30.04 0.48
C ALA A 123 -13.46 28.76 -0.24
N TYR A 124 -13.64 27.70 0.50
CA TYR A 124 -14.03 26.39 -0.04
C TYR A 124 -15.01 25.67 0.88
N THR A 125 -15.75 24.73 0.33
CA THR A 125 -16.61 23.80 1.06
C THR A 125 -16.35 22.37 0.65
N THR A 126 -16.63 21.44 1.55
CA THR A 126 -16.67 20.00 1.28
C THR A 126 -18.07 19.43 1.45
N ASP A 127 -19.05 20.28 1.77
CA ASP A 127 -20.41 19.85 2.05
C ASP A 127 -21.09 19.27 0.80
N GLY A 128 -21.66 18.10 0.94
CA GLY A 128 -22.31 17.38 -0.16
C GLY A 128 -21.36 16.83 -1.24
N LEU A 129 -20.04 16.94 -1.02
CA LEU A 129 -19.03 16.42 -1.94
C LEU A 129 -18.53 15.07 -1.46
N ILE A 130 -18.77 14.02 -2.26
CA ILE A 130 -18.24 12.67 -2.02
C ILE A 130 -17.19 12.38 -3.10
N ASP A 131 -15.97 12.11 -2.67
CA ASP A 131 -14.85 11.78 -3.54
C ASP A 131 -14.68 10.27 -3.63
N VAL A 132 -14.82 9.72 -4.83
CA VAL A 132 -14.63 8.29 -5.16
C VAL A 132 -13.60 8.16 -6.28
N SER A 133 -12.67 9.09 -6.35
CA SER A 133 -11.64 9.15 -7.38
C SER A 133 -10.67 7.99 -7.28
N ILE A 134 -10.10 7.64 -8.42
CA ILE A 134 -9.01 6.65 -8.48
C ILE A 134 -7.70 7.38 -8.14
N THR A 135 -7.28 7.25 -6.90
CA THR A 135 -5.97 7.75 -6.45
C THR A 135 -4.84 6.79 -6.83
N LYS A 136 -3.60 7.21 -6.62
CA LYS A 136 -2.40 6.39 -6.84
C LYS A 136 -2.47 5.07 -6.06
N ASN A 137 -2.90 5.10 -4.80
CA ASN A 137 -3.03 3.90 -3.98
C ASN A 137 -4.14 2.96 -4.51
N VAL A 138 -5.28 3.49 -4.94
CA VAL A 138 -6.36 2.69 -5.54
C VAL A 138 -5.89 2.06 -6.85
N CYS A 139 -5.21 2.82 -7.69
CA CYS A 139 -4.64 2.31 -8.94
C CYS A 139 -3.60 1.21 -8.69
N SER A 140 -2.70 1.41 -7.73
CA SER A 140 -1.72 0.41 -7.30
C SER A 140 -2.38 -0.86 -6.77
N LEU A 141 -3.45 -0.71 -5.97
CA LEU A 141 -4.25 -1.84 -5.48
C LEU A 141 -4.81 -2.68 -6.63
N LEU A 142 -5.41 -2.03 -7.63
CA LEU A 142 -5.98 -2.73 -8.79
C LEU A 142 -4.88 -3.45 -9.60
N ILE A 143 -3.76 -2.78 -9.83
CA ILE A 143 -2.61 -3.38 -10.53
C ILE A 143 -2.06 -4.58 -9.75
N SER A 144 -1.91 -4.46 -8.42
CA SER A 144 -1.40 -5.56 -7.58
C SER A 144 -2.32 -6.77 -7.58
N ILE A 145 -3.65 -6.56 -7.53
CA ILE A 145 -4.63 -7.65 -7.63
C ILE A 145 -4.51 -8.37 -8.98
N ILE A 146 -4.46 -7.62 -10.08
CA ILE A 146 -4.30 -8.19 -11.42
C ILE A 146 -2.99 -8.97 -11.52
N LEU A 147 -1.88 -8.40 -11.02
CA LEU A 147 -0.57 -9.03 -11.03
C LEU A 147 -0.57 -10.35 -10.24
N ILE A 148 -1.12 -10.34 -9.02
CA ILE A 148 -1.25 -11.52 -8.18
C ILE A 148 -2.07 -12.60 -8.89
N CYS A 149 -3.24 -12.25 -9.44
CA CYS A 149 -4.07 -13.18 -10.18
C CYS A 149 -3.32 -13.77 -11.39
N CYS A 150 -2.65 -12.95 -12.18
CA CYS A 150 -1.89 -13.41 -13.35
C CYS A 150 -0.76 -14.37 -12.95
N ILE A 151 -0.01 -14.06 -11.90
CA ILE A 151 1.08 -14.90 -11.39
C ILE A 151 0.51 -16.25 -10.94
N PHE A 152 -0.48 -16.25 -10.04
CA PHE A 152 -0.98 -17.50 -9.46
C PHE A 152 -1.75 -18.36 -10.46
N ILE A 153 -2.53 -17.77 -11.36
CA ILE A 153 -3.22 -18.49 -12.45
C ILE A 153 -2.19 -19.11 -13.38
N SER A 154 -1.12 -18.38 -13.74
CA SER A 154 -0.05 -18.89 -14.59
C SER A 154 0.65 -20.10 -13.95
N VAL A 155 0.97 -20.00 -12.67
CA VAL A 155 1.60 -21.08 -11.90
C VAL A 155 0.66 -22.28 -11.75
N ALA A 156 -0.60 -22.06 -11.41
CA ALA A 156 -1.60 -23.12 -11.32
C ALA A 156 -1.79 -23.87 -12.66
N ASN A 157 -1.79 -23.15 -13.76
CA ASN A 157 -1.88 -23.77 -15.09
C ASN A 157 -0.64 -24.61 -15.46
N ARG A 158 0.54 -24.22 -14.98
CA ARG A 158 1.76 -25.03 -15.15
C ARG A 158 1.70 -26.33 -14.36
N TYR A 159 1.18 -26.33 -13.14
CA TYR A 159 0.96 -27.53 -12.35
C TYR A 159 -0.03 -28.49 -13.01
N LYS A 160 -1.13 -27.97 -13.59
CA LYS A 160 -2.09 -28.79 -14.34
C LYS A 160 -1.49 -29.50 -15.56
N LYS A 161 -0.50 -28.85 -16.22
CA LYS A 161 0.13 -29.39 -17.45
C LYS A 161 1.31 -30.32 -17.20
N GLY A 162 1.87 -30.35 -16.02
CA GLY A 162 3.09 -31.11 -15.75
C GLY A 162 3.35 -31.32 -14.27
N ALA A 163 2.42 -32.00 -13.59
CA ALA A 163 2.53 -32.30 -12.16
C ALA A 163 3.78 -33.14 -11.80
N ASP A 164 4.29 -33.91 -12.75
CA ASP A 164 5.47 -34.81 -12.56
C ASP A 164 6.81 -34.12 -12.83
N LYS A 165 6.80 -32.82 -13.25
CA LYS A 165 8.05 -32.11 -13.56
C LYS A 165 8.45 -31.21 -12.41
N ALA A 166 9.75 -31.24 -12.08
CA ALA A 166 10.30 -30.33 -11.06
C ALA A 166 10.02 -28.87 -11.40
N PRO A 167 9.53 -28.05 -10.44
CA PRO A 167 9.22 -26.64 -10.65
C PRO A 167 10.49 -25.86 -11.03
N LYS A 168 10.35 -24.88 -11.92
CA LYS A 168 11.48 -24.05 -12.40
C LYS A 168 11.12 -22.57 -12.37
N GLY A 169 12.12 -21.72 -12.10
CA GLY A 169 12.00 -20.26 -12.11
C GLY A 169 10.99 -19.75 -11.08
N LEU A 170 10.07 -18.88 -11.49
CA LEU A 170 9.07 -18.27 -10.61
C LEU A 170 8.19 -19.31 -9.89
N GLN A 171 7.87 -20.44 -10.54
CA GLN A 171 7.11 -21.52 -9.93
C GLN A 171 7.86 -22.11 -8.72
N ALA A 172 9.16 -22.37 -8.85
CA ALA A 172 9.98 -22.89 -7.75
C ALA A 172 10.08 -21.89 -6.58
N LEU A 173 10.25 -20.59 -6.89
CA LEU A 173 10.29 -19.55 -5.88
C LEU A 173 8.99 -19.49 -5.07
N LEU A 174 7.85 -19.46 -5.76
CA LEU A 174 6.54 -19.42 -5.09
C LEU A 174 6.24 -20.68 -4.31
N GLU A 175 6.65 -21.85 -4.81
CA GLU A 175 6.48 -23.12 -4.09
C GLU A 175 7.22 -23.11 -2.74
N ILE A 176 8.46 -22.61 -2.71
CA ILE A 176 9.22 -22.50 -1.45
C ILE A 176 8.46 -21.59 -0.46
N LEU A 177 7.93 -20.45 -0.91
CA LEU A 177 7.18 -19.53 -0.05
C LEU A 177 5.85 -20.15 0.41
N ILE A 178 5.15 -20.87 -0.47
CA ILE A 178 3.88 -21.53 -0.12
C ILE A 178 4.12 -22.63 0.93
N ILE A 179 5.16 -23.45 0.74
CA ILE A 179 5.54 -24.50 1.69
C ILE A 179 5.94 -23.89 3.03
N PHE A 180 6.74 -22.82 3.01
CA PHE A 180 7.12 -22.09 4.22
C PHE A 180 5.89 -21.58 4.99
N VAL A 181 4.98 -20.88 4.32
CA VAL A 181 3.77 -20.37 4.98
C VAL A 181 2.91 -21.51 5.52
N ARG A 182 2.74 -22.59 4.75
CA ARG A 182 1.94 -23.76 5.16
C ARG A 182 2.53 -24.45 6.39
N ASP A 183 3.81 -24.81 6.33
CA ASP A 183 4.43 -25.74 7.30
C ASP A 183 5.00 -25.02 8.52
N GLU A 184 5.55 -23.82 8.36
CA GLU A 184 6.18 -23.08 9.46
C GLU A 184 5.21 -22.09 10.15
N LEU A 185 4.16 -21.61 9.45
CA LEU A 185 3.24 -20.62 10.01
C LEU A 185 1.85 -21.19 10.27
N VAL A 186 1.20 -21.77 9.26
CA VAL A 186 -0.22 -22.11 9.34
C VAL A 186 -0.47 -23.40 10.13
N ARG A 187 0.26 -24.46 9.83
CA ARG A 187 0.12 -25.75 10.53
C ARG A 187 0.36 -25.67 12.03
N PRO A 188 1.46 -25.07 12.51
CA PRO A 188 1.71 -24.94 13.94
C PRO A 188 0.68 -24.08 14.66
N SER A 189 0.17 -23.02 13.98
CA SER A 189 -0.75 -22.06 14.59
C SER A 189 -2.19 -22.56 14.67
N ILE A 190 -2.66 -23.27 13.63
CA ILE A 190 -4.08 -23.68 13.51
C ILE A 190 -4.27 -25.16 13.88
N GLY A 191 -3.22 -25.97 13.71
CA GLY A 191 -3.22 -27.41 13.94
C GLY A 191 -3.64 -28.24 12.71
N GLU A 192 -3.16 -29.49 12.68
CA GLU A 192 -3.25 -30.41 11.53
C GLU A 192 -4.68 -30.65 11.00
N LYS A 193 -5.69 -30.56 11.87
CA LYS A 193 -7.07 -30.89 11.49
C LYS A 193 -7.82 -29.78 10.76
N LYS A 194 -7.38 -28.54 10.93
CA LYS A 194 -8.16 -27.36 10.46
C LYS A 194 -7.37 -26.47 9.49
N TYR A 195 -6.05 -26.62 9.36
CA TYR A 195 -5.21 -25.70 8.60
C TYR A 195 -5.60 -25.61 7.11
N GLU A 196 -6.00 -26.72 6.49
CA GLU A 196 -6.35 -26.74 5.06
C GLU A 196 -7.51 -25.78 4.71
N LYS A 197 -8.46 -25.61 5.63
CA LYS A 197 -9.60 -24.72 5.43
C LYS A 197 -9.18 -23.24 5.39
N TYR A 198 -8.18 -22.87 6.21
CA TYR A 198 -7.75 -21.46 6.35
C TYR A 198 -6.53 -21.13 5.49
N LEU A 199 -5.82 -22.13 5.01
CA LEU A 199 -4.61 -21.97 4.22
C LEU A 199 -4.79 -21.06 2.99
N PRO A 200 -5.84 -21.20 2.16
CA PRO A 200 -6.03 -20.30 1.01
C PRO A 200 -6.17 -18.82 1.41
N TYR A 201 -6.90 -18.53 2.48
CA TYR A 201 -7.05 -17.17 2.99
C TYR A 201 -5.71 -16.61 3.48
N LEU A 202 -4.98 -17.37 4.30
CA LEU A 202 -3.71 -16.92 4.86
C LEU A 202 -2.62 -16.76 3.78
N LEU A 203 -2.60 -17.64 2.77
CA LEU A 203 -1.73 -17.46 1.59
C LEU A 203 -2.09 -16.20 0.82
N THR A 204 -3.37 -15.94 0.60
CA THR A 204 -3.82 -14.72 -0.09
C THR A 204 -3.39 -13.48 0.67
N LEU A 205 -3.59 -13.44 1.99
CA LEU A 205 -3.17 -12.34 2.85
C LEU A 205 -1.66 -12.14 2.82
N PHE A 206 -0.90 -13.23 2.97
CA PHE A 206 0.56 -13.20 2.94
C PHE A 206 1.09 -12.64 1.61
N PHE A 207 0.65 -13.20 0.49
CA PHE A 207 1.13 -12.75 -0.82
C PHE A 207 0.64 -11.36 -1.19
N PHE A 208 -0.56 -10.98 -0.77
CA PHE A 208 -1.04 -9.61 -0.95
C PHE A 208 -0.13 -8.61 -0.23
N ILE A 209 0.16 -8.83 1.04
CA ILE A 209 1.03 -7.95 1.82
C ILE A 209 2.47 -7.99 1.27
N PHE A 210 3.00 -9.19 1.01
CA PHE A 210 4.37 -9.38 0.53
C PHE A 210 4.62 -8.69 -0.81
N LEU A 211 3.76 -8.93 -1.80
CA LEU A 211 3.93 -8.34 -3.14
C LEU A 211 3.69 -6.83 -3.15
N ASN A 212 2.73 -6.32 -2.38
CA ASN A 212 2.54 -4.87 -2.27
C ASN A 212 3.71 -4.17 -1.57
N ASN A 213 4.30 -4.77 -0.54
CA ASN A 213 5.53 -4.25 0.07
C ASN A 213 6.70 -4.28 -0.91
N LEU A 214 6.85 -5.36 -1.67
CA LEU A 214 7.89 -5.48 -2.69
C LEU A 214 7.71 -4.43 -3.80
N MET A 215 6.49 -4.21 -4.26
CA MET A 215 6.16 -3.16 -5.22
C MET A 215 6.43 -1.76 -4.66
N GLY A 216 6.13 -1.53 -3.37
CA GLY A 216 6.40 -0.25 -2.69
C GLY A 216 7.88 0.11 -2.61
N LEU A 217 8.79 -0.88 -2.62
CA LEU A 217 10.24 -0.65 -2.63
C LEU A 217 10.77 -0.19 -4.00
N ILE A 218 10.02 -0.39 -5.08
CA ILE A 218 10.43 -0.01 -6.43
C ILE A 218 9.91 1.42 -6.70
N PRO A 219 10.76 2.45 -6.80
CA PRO A 219 10.31 3.84 -6.95
C PRO A 219 9.88 4.19 -8.38
N ILE A 220 9.63 3.19 -9.23
CA ILE A 220 9.27 3.35 -10.64
C ILE A 220 7.91 2.70 -10.88
N PHE A 221 7.07 3.33 -11.72
CA PHE A 221 5.79 2.74 -12.14
C PHE A 221 5.95 1.27 -12.58
N PRO A 222 5.08 0.34 -12.10
CA PRO A 222 3.89 0.50 -11.26
C PRO A 222 4.14 0.43 -9.74
N GLY A 223 5.36 0.62 -9.29
CA GLY A 223 5.74 0.65 -7.88
C GLY A 223 5.63 2.04 -7.23
N GLY A 224 6.25 2.20 -6.05
CA GLY A 224 6.32 3.47 -5.33
C GLY A 224 5.05 3.87 -4.57
N ALA A 225 3.98 3.07 -4.60
CA ALA A 225 2.80 3.28 -3.78
C ALA A 225 2.94 2.52 -2.45
N ASN A 226 2.79 3.22 -1.33
CA ASN A 226 2.83 2.60 0.00
C ASN A 226 1.44 2.12 0.41
N LEU A 227 0.94 1.08 -0.27
CA LEU A 227 -0.41 0.57 -0.07
C LEU A 227 -0.61 0.00 1.35
N THR A 228 0.35 -0.75 1.85
CA THR A 228 0.30 -1.37 3.18
C THR A 228 0.54 -0.38 4.31
N GLY A 229 1.10 0.80 4.03
CA GLY A 229 1.19 1.92 4.96
C GLY A 229 -0.10 2.73 5.07
N ASN A 230 -1.06 2.52 4.17
CA ASN A 230 -2.36 3.16 4.26
C ASN A 230 -3.22 2.49 5.34
N ILE A 231 -3.59 3.27 6.37
CA ILE A 231 -4.35 2.78 7.52
C ILE A 231 -5.72 2.21 7.15
N ALA A 232 -6.36 2.72 6.08
CA ALA A 232 -7.64 2.20 5.62
C ALA A 232 -7.49 0.76 5.07
N VAL A 233 -6.45 0.50 4.29
CA VAL A 233 -6.16 -0.82 3.73
C VAL A 233 -5.83 -1.81 4.85
N THR A 234 -4.91 -1.46 5.73
CA THR A 234 -4.51 -2.33 6.86
C THR A 234 -5.66 -2.52 7.85
N GLY A 235 -6.48 -1.49 8.08
CA GLY A 235 -7.67 -1.58 8.93
C GLY A 235 -8.72 -2.55 8.36
N ILE A 236 -8.98 -2.53 7.06
CA ILE A 236 -9.89 -3.49 6.41
C ILE A 236 -9.36 -4.91 6.52
N LEU A 237 -8.06 -5.14 6.26
CA LEU A 237 -7.45 -6.47 6.40
C LEU A 237 -7.55 -6.98 7.84
N ALA A 238 -7.32 -6.11 8.84
CA ALA A 238 -7.47 -6.44 10.25
C ALA A 238 -8.93 -6.78 10.60
N LEU A 239 -9.90 -6.02 10.11
CA LEU A 239 -11.33 -6.30 10.32
C LEU A 239 -11.74 -7.64 9.71
N ILE A 240 -11.33 -7.94 8.48
CA ILE A 240 -11.62 -9.23 7.84
C ILE A 240 -11.03 -10.37 8.68
N THR A 241 -9.77 -10.24 9.12
CA THR A 241 -9.10 -11.23 9.97
C THR A 241 -9.84 -11.40 11.30
N PHE A 242 -10.24 -10.31 11.93
CA PHE A 242 -11.01 -10.31 13.17
C PHE A 242 -12.34 -11.07 13.01
N PHE A 243 -13.09 -10.81 11.96
CA PHE A 243 -14.33 -11.51 11.70
C PHE A 243 -14.11 -13.01 11.45
N ILE A 244 -13.12 -13.37 10.62
CA ILE A 244 -12.81 -14.78 10.34
C ILE A 244 -12.40 -15.50 11.63
N THR A 245 -11.56 -14.92 12.46
CA THR A 245 -11.13 -15.52 13.74
C THR A 245 -12.28 -15.63 14.71
N SER A 246 -13.11 -14.57 14.86
CA SER A 246 -14.26 -14.56 15.78
C SER A 246 -15.30 -15.61 15.41
N PHE A 247 -15.65 -15.74 14.12
CA PHE A 247 -16.62 -16.76 13.69
C PHE A 247 -16.03 -18.18 13.63
N SER A 248 -14.71 -18.31 13.58
CA SER A 248 -14.03 -19.60 13.51
C SER A 248 -13.64 -20.15 14.89
N ALA A 249 -13.63 -19.29 15.92
CA ALA A 249 -13.32 -19.66 17.29
C ALA A 249 -14.42 -20.60 17.84
N ASN A 250 -13.99 -21.73 18.39
CA ASN A 250 -14.88 -22.64 19.09
C ASN A 250 -15.00 -22.21 20.56
N ARG A 251 -16.20 -22.27 21.13
CA ARG A 251 -16.49 -21.99 22.55
C ARG A 251 -15.55 -22.70 23.54
N SER A 252 -14.94 -23.81 23.15
CA SER A 252 -13.95 -24.54 23.96
C SER A 252 -12.56 -23.88 23.99
N GLU A 253 -12.23 -23.09 22.98
CA GLU A 253 -10.94 -22.38 22.91
C GLU A 253 -10.98 -21.06 23.71
N GLU A 254 -12.13 -20.36 23.72
CA GLU A 254 -12.34 -19.19 24.58
C GLU A 254 -12.13 -19.51 26.08
N ARG A 255 -12.55 -20.70 26.53
CA ARG A 255 -12.34 -21.15 27.91
C ARG A 255 -10.87 -21.49 28.22
N ARG A 256 -10.05 -21.84 27.21
CA ARG A 256 -8.64 -22.12 27.42
C ARG A 256 -7.82 -20.87 27.59
N VAL A 257 -8.07 -19.84 26.75
CA VAL A 257 -7.40 -18.55 26.85
C VAL A 257 -7.73 -17.88 28.19
N GLY A 258 -8.97 -17.95 28.66
CA GLY A 258 -9.36 -17.43 29.97
C GLY A 258 -8.67 -18.14 31.13
N LYS A 259 -8.42 -19.46 31.04
CA LYS A 259 -7.73 -20.22 32.11
C LYS A 259 -6.21 -19.99 32.13
N GLU A 260 -5.58 -19.71 31.00
CA GLU A 260 -4.16 -19.37 30.95
C GLU A 260 -3.89 -17.97 31.53
N CYS A 261 -4.83 -17.03 31.41
CA CYS A 261 -4.74 -15.73 32.08
C CYS A 261 -4.97 -15.82 33.60
N GLU A 262 -5.85 -16.71 34.09
CA GLU A 262 -6.06 -16.95 35.53
C GLU A 262 -4.88 -17.64 36.21
N GLY A 263 -4.07 -18.36 35.47
CA GLY A 263 -2.87 -19.05 36.00
C GLY A 263 -1.61 -18.22 36.11
N MET A 264 -1.65 -16.94 35.65
CA MET A 264 -0.51 -16.01 35.71
C MET A 264 -0.70 -14.83 36.69
N CYS A 265 -1.73 -14.84 37.53
CA CYS A 265 -1.91 -13.90 38.61
C CYS A 265 -1.56 -14.50 39.97
#